data_284743c1fd93c4666573d18f254088eb
#
_entry.id   284743c1fd93c4666573d18f254088eb
#
_cell.length_a   1.000
_cell.length_b   1.000
_cell.length_c   1.000
_cell.angle_alpha   90.00
_cell.angle_beta   90.00
_cell.angle_gamma   90.00
#
_symmetry.space_group_name_H-M   'P 1'
#
loop_
_entity.id
_entity.type
_entity.pdbx_description
1 polymer ?
#
loop_
_entity_poly.entity_id
_entity_poly.type
_entity_poly.pdbx_seq_one_letter_code
_entity_poly.pdbx_strand_id
1 'polypeptide(L)'
;MKTILAEFGRSIIATIVFAIVGCCIYPLIVFVLGQLMFPHQANGSLLVGKSGVVYGSELLCQNFTGEKYFHPRPSAAGNNGYDPTSSGGSNLGPTSSNLVANITANIAAYRSDNNMPTNAPVPADAVTESASGLDPDISVANAELQIPRVARQRGMTEDQVRKIVEQNTDGRDLGIFGVPRVNVMTLNFALDQLGQK
;
A
#
# COMPACT_ATOMS: atom_id res chain seq x y z
N MET A 1 -34.16 -17.97 44.40
CA MET A 1 -33.36 -18.99 43.67
C MET A 1 -33.96 -19.38 42.33
N LYS A 2 -35.28 -19.72 42.26
CA LYS A 2 -35.95 -20.08 40.97
C LYS A 2 -35.94 -18.92 39.94
N THR A 3 -36.10 -17.68 40.35
CA THR A 3 -36.05 -16.49 39.49
C THR A 3 -34.64 -16.26 38.89
N ILE A 4 -33.60 -16.40 39.70
CA ILE A 4 -32.19 -16.24 39.22
C ILE A 4 -31.84 -17.28 38.17
N LEU A 5 -32.21 -18.56 38.37
CA LEU A 5 -32.01 -19.61 37.39
C LEU A 5 -32.78 -19.36 36.09
N ALA A 6 -34.00 -18.84 36.18
CA ALA A 6 -34.77 -18.48 34.99
C ALA A 6 -34.16 -17.30 34.22
N GLU A 7 -33.68 -16.26 34.90
CA GLU A 7 -32.98 -15.13 34.27
C GLU A 7 -31.64 -15.57 33.67
N PHE A 8 -30.90 -16.47 34.33
CA PHE A 8 -29.69 -17.04 33.79
C PHE A 8 -29.95 -17.79 32.48
N GLY A 9 -31.02 -18.62 32.43
CA GLY A 9 -31.40 -19.32 31.21
C GLY A 9 -31.78 -18.36 30.08
N ARG A 10 -32.52 -17.28 30.39
CA ARG A 10 -32.86 -16.26 29.37
C ARG A 10 -31.64 -15.52 28.87
N SER A 11 -30.68 -15.21 29.75
CA SER A 11 -29.43 -14.55 29.35
C SER A 11 -28.59 -15.42 28.43
N ILE A 12 -28.49 -16.71 28.68
CA ILE A 12 -27.81 -17.67 27.80
C ILE A 12 -28.48 -17.70 26.42
N ILE A 13 -29.79 -17.83 26.37
CA ILE A 13 -30.54 -17.84 25.11
C ILE A 13 -30.33 -16.55 24.33
N ALA A 14 -30.45 -15.39 25.00
CA ALA A 14 -30.21 -14.10 24.38
C ALA A 14 -28.78 -13.99 23.81
N THR A 15 -27.77 -14.41 24.58
CA THR A 15 -26.39 -14.42 24.14
C THR A 15 -26.18 -15.29 22.89
N ILE A 16 -26.77 -16.49 22.88
CA ILE A 16 -26.69 -17.40 21.73
C ILE A 16 -27.37 -16.78 20.51
N VAL A 17 -28.55 -16.19 20.67
CA VAL A 17 -29.29 -15.53 19.57
C VAL A 17 -28.47 -14.38 19.01
N PHE A 18 -27.92 -13.50 19.85
CA PHE A 18 -27.06 -12.40 19.40
C PHE A 18 -25.77 -12.89 18.76
N ALA A 19 -25.18 -13.98 19.27
CA ALA A 19 -24.00 -14.59 18.64
C ALA A 19 -24.34 -15.14 17.25
N ILE A 20 -25.45 -15.84 17.07
CA ILE A 20 -25.87 -16.32 15.76
C ILE A 20 -26.13 -15.17 14.80
N VAL A 21 -26.88 -14.16 15.22
CA VAL A 21 -27.19 -13.00 14.36
C VAL A 21 -25.92 -12.21 14.02
N GLY A 22 -25.10 -11.88 15.01
CA GLY A 22 -23.93 -11.02 14.82
C GLY A 22 -22.71 -11.72 14.22
N CYS A 23 -22.50 -13.00 14.53
CA CYS A 23 -21.31 -13.73 14.08
C CYS A 23 -21.54 -14.65 12.89
N CYS A 24 -22.80 -14.98 12.58
CA CYS A 24 -23.11 -15.87 11.46
C CYS A 24 -23.93 -15.15 10.39
N ILE A 25 -25.14 -14.70 10.73
CA ILE A 25 -26.09 -14.16 9.73
C ILE A 25 -25.58 -12.86 9.13
N TYR A 26 -25.20 -11.88 9.97
CA TYR A 26 -24.72 -10.58 9.49
C TYR A 26 -23.45 -10.69 8.64
N PRO A 27 -22.35 -11.37 9.05
CA PRO A 27 -21.17 -11.53 8.21
C PRO A 27 -21.46 -12.26 6.90
N LEU A 28 -22.35 -13.26 6.90
CA LEU A 28 -22.74 -13.96 5.69
C LEU A 28 -23.46 -13.02 4.70
N ILE A 29 -24.38 -12.20 5.17
CA ILE A 29 -25.07 -11.21 4.33
C ILE A 29 -24.06 -10.22 3.73
N VAL A 30 -23.15 -9.65 4.56
CA VAL A 30 -22.12 -8.71 4.11
C VAL A 30 -21.19 -9.38 3.09
N PHE A 31 -20.77 -10.62 3.34
CA PHE A 31 -19.96 -11.39 2.40
C PHE A 31 -20.64 -11.55 1.03
N VAL A 32 -21.89 -11.99 1.03
CA VAL A 32 -22.64 -12.18 -0.23
C VAL A 32 -22.83 -10.87 -0.97
N LEU A 33 -23.20 -9.81 -0.27
CA LEU A 33 -23.33 -8.47 -0.88
C LEU A 33 -21.98 -7.97 -1.42
N GLY A 34 -20.90 -8.16 -0.69
CA GLY A 34 -19.55 -7.80 -1.12
C GLY A 34 -19.14 -8.54 -2.41
N GLN A 35 -19.37 -9.85 -2.46
CA GLN A 35 -19.07 -10.66 -3.65
C GLN A 35 -19.91 -10.30 -4.87
N LEU A 36 -21.16 -9.89 -4.67
CA LEU A 36 -22.06 -9.52 -5.77
C LEU A 36 -21.81 -8.10 -6.29
N MET A 37 -21.54 -7.14 -5.39
CA MET A 37 -21.43 -5.73 -5.75
C MET A 37 -19.99 -5.30 -6.03
N PHE A 38 -19.01 -5.89 -5.33
CA PHE A 38 -17.59 -5.50 -5.36
C PHE A 38 -16.66 -6.72 -5.45
N PRO A 39 -16.79 -7.58 -6.47
CA PRO A 39 -16.05 -8.85 -6.55
C PRO A 39 -14.53 -8.65 -6.58
N HIS A 40 -14.02 -7.59 -7.23
CA HIS A 40 -12.58 -7.28 -7.27
C HIS A 40 -12.04 -6.97 -5.87
N GLN A 41 -12.68 -6.06 -5.15
CA GLN A 41 -12.28 -5.63 -3.80
C GLN A 41 -12.47 -6.76 -2.78
N ALA A 42 -13.59 -7.48 -2.87
CA ALA A 42 -13.90 -8.61 -1.98
C ALA A 42 -12.90 -9.78 -2.09
N ASN A 43 -12.21 -9.89 -3.25
CA ASN A 43 -11.17 -10.88 -3.48
C ASN A 43 -9.74 -10.31 -3.38
N GLY A 44 -9.57 -9.14 -2.74
CA GLY A 44 -8.27 -8.59 -2.38
C GLY A 44 -7.61 -7.71 -3.42
N SER A 45 -8.38 -7.14 -4.37
CA SER A 45 -7.90 -6.19 -5.41
C SER A 45 -6.62 -6.69 -6.11
N LEU A 46 -6.67 -7.92 -6.62
CA LEU A 46 -5.50 -8.57 -7.21
C LEU A 46 -5.16 -8.00 -8.60
N LEU A 47 -3.89 -7.73 -8.82
CA LEU A 47 -3.32 -7.38 -10.12
C LEU A 47 -2.99 -8.68 -10.88
N VAL A 48 -3.77 -8.96 -11.92
CA VAL A 48 -3.63 -10.19 -12.71
C VAL A 48 -3.16 -9.84 -14.12
N GLY A 49 -2.05 -10.43 -14.54
CA GLY A 49 -1.51 -10.24 -15.87
C GLY A 49 -2.30 -10.98 -16.96
N LYS A 50 -2.01 -10.67 -18.23
CA LYS A 50 -2.66 -11.29 -19.41
C LYS A 50 -2.53 -12.82 -19.44
N SER A 51 -1.49 -13.37 -18.82
CA SER A 51 -1.24 -14.81 -18.70
C SER A 51 -2.02 -15.47 -17.54
N GLY A 52 -2.83 -14.72 -16.78
CA GLY A 52 -3.51 -15.21 -15.57
C GLY A 52 -2.61 -15.28 -14.34
N VAL A 53 -1.36 -14.83 -14.43
CA VAL A 53 -0.44 -14.79 -13.28
C VAL A 53 -0.79 -13.61 -12.39
N VAL A 54 -0.90 -13.86 -11.09
CA VAL A 54 -1.11 -12.83 -10.07
C VAL A 54 0.23 -12.17 -9.74
N TYR A 55 0.31 -10.86 -9.92
CA TYR A 55 1.49 -10.03 -9.61
C TYR A 55 1.51 -9.57 -8.15
N GLY A 56 0.34 -9.34 -7.58
CA GLY A 56 0.18 -8.85 -6.21
C GLY A 56 -1.20 -8.26 -6.00
N SER A 57 -1.35 -7.45 -4.96
CA SER A 57 -2.56 -6.67 -4.66
C SER A 57 -2.27 -5.19 -4.81
N GLU A 58 -3.23 -4.42 -5.27
CA GLU A 58 -3.17 -2.95 -5.29
C GLU A 58 -3.03 -2.35 -3.87
N LEU A 59 -3.43 -3.12 -2.85
CA LEU A 59 -3.50 -2.66 -1.46
C LEU A 59 -2.21 -2.92 -0.67
N LEU A 60 -1.32 -3.78 -1.17
CA LEU A 60 -0.14 -4.24 -0.43
C LEU A 60 1.13 -4.00 -1.24
N CYS A 61 1.99 -3.14 -0.72
CA CYS A 61 3.27 -2.86 -1.35
C CYS A 61 4.21 -4.06 -1.31
N GLN A 62 5.00 -4.19 -2.37
CA GLN A 62 6.09 -5.15 -2.48
C GLN A 62 7.44 -4.42 -2.58
N ASN A 63 8.51 -5.14 -2.27
CA ASN A 63 9.86 -4.60 -2.35
C ASN A 63 10.33 -4.51 -3.81
N PHE A 64 10.20 -3.33 -4.41
CA PHE A 64 10.74 -3.03 -5.73
C PHE A 64 12.12 -2.39 -5.59
N THR A 65 13.20 -3.14 -5.83
CA THR A 65 14.60 -2.67 -5.72
C THR A 65 15.28 -2.46 -7.07
N GLY A 66 14.66 -2.90 -8.18
CA GLY A 66 15.26 -2.78 -9.52
C GLY A 66 15.18 -1.35 -10.05
N GLU A 67 16.24 -0.88 -10.72
CA GLU A 67 16.33 0.48 -11.27
C GLU A 67 15.21 0.84 -12.27
N LYS A 68 14.62 -0.17 -12.93
CA LYS A 68 13.52 0.00 -13.88
C LYS A 68 12.14 0.18 -13.24
N TYR A 69 12.05 0.09 -11.91
CA TYR A 69 10.80 0.20 -11.16
C TYR A 69 10.75 1.48 -10.34
N PHE A 70 9.55 1.98 -10.11
CA PHE A 70 9.31 2.96 -9.06
C PHE A 70 9.46 2.29 -7.71
N HIS A 71 10.26 2.91 -6.85
CA HIS A 71 10.49 2.44 -5.50
C HIS A 71 9.41 2.97 -4.57
N PRO A 72 8.88 2.12 -3.68
CA PRO A 72 7.90 2.54 -2.67
C PRO A 72 8.55 3.28 -1.50
N ARG A 73 7.74 3.59 -0.49
CA ARG A 73 8.21 4.10 0.79
C ARG A 73 9.06 3.03 1.50
N PRO A 74 10.06 3.42 2.32
CA PRO A 74 10.78 2.48 3.19
C PRO A 74 9.82 1.68 4.08
N SER A 75 10.15 0.43 4.36
CA SER A 75 9.32 -0.50 5.13
C SER A 75 10.05 -1.09 6.31
N ALA A 76 9.38 -1.12 7.48
CA ALA A 76 9.79 -1.85 8.68
C ALA A 76 8.91 -3.10 8.93
N ALA A 77 8.10 -3.54 7.96
CA ALA A 77 7.26 -4.73 8.09
C ALA A 77 8.12 -6.00 8.04
N GLY A 78 8.18 -6.72 9.14
CA GLY A 78 9.03 -7.91 9.28
C GLY A 78 10.53 -7.60 9.31
N ASN A 79 11.36 -8.63 9.24
CA ASN A 79 12.81 -8.50 9.37
C ASN A 79 13.49 -7.87 8.13
N ASN A 80 12.90 -8.03 6.95
CA ASN A 80 13.48 -7.60 5.67
C ASN A 80 12.65 -6.50 4.96
N GLY A 81 11.66 -5.95 5.65
CA GLY A 81 10.67 -5.05 5.06
C GLY A 81 9.62 -5.76 4.19
N TYR A 82 8.48 -5.13 4.01
CA TYR A 82 7.39 -5.54 3.11
C TYR A 82 6.82 -6.96 3.36
N ASP A 83 6.94 -7.47 4.58
CA ASP A 83 6.36 -8.76 4.96
C ASP A 83 4.86 -8.59 5.24
N PRO A 84 3.96 -9.13 4.39
CA PRO A 84 2.51 -8.98 4.56
C PRO A 84 1.97 -9.72 5.78
N THR A 85 2.74 -10.67 6.35
CA THR A 85 2.35 -11.41 7.55
C THR A 85 2.75 -10.70 8.84
N SER A 86 3.57 -9.63 8.74
CA SER A 86 4.12 -8.88 9.88
C SER A 86 4.05 -7.37 9.64
N SER A 87 2.84 -6.87 9.33
CA SER A 87 2.60 -5.43 9.14
C SER A 87 2.97 -4.64 10.39
N GLY A 88 3.75 -3.57 10.23
CA GLY A 88 4.18 -2.70 11.31
C GLY A 88 5.15 -1.62 10.84
N GLY A 89 5.31 -0.60 11.66
CA GLY A 89 6.30 0.46 11.48
C GLY A 89 7.41 0.37 12.54
N SER A 90 8.47 1.14 12.38
CA SER A 90 9.58 1.19 13.35
C SER A 90 9.19 1.74 14.72
N ASN A 91 8.07 2.47 14.82
CA ASN A 91 7.56 3.09 16.04
C ASN A 91 8.59 3.97 16.79
N LEU A 92 9.56 4.52 16.06
CA LEU A 92 10.59 5.40 16.61
C LEU A 92 10.01 6.79 16.88
N GLY A 93 10.27 7.31 18.07
CA GLY A 93 9.84 8.66 18.45
C GLY A 93 10.65 9.76 17.74
N PRO A 94 10.14 11.00 17.68
CA PRO A 94 10.80 12.11 16.96
C PRO A 94 12.18 12.51 17.54
N THR A 95 12.46 12.14 18.78
CA THR A 95 13.75 12.38 19.46
C THR A 95 14.73 11.21 19.34
N SER A 96 14.35 10.14 18.65
CA SER A 96 15.19 8.95 18.49
C SER A 96 16.38 9.22 17.57
N SER A 97 17.59 8.97 18.07
CA SER A 97 18.81 9.03 17.27
C SER A 97 18.81 8.04 16.10
N ASN A 98 18.19 6.87 16.31
CA ASN A 98 18.04 5.86 15.26
C ASN A 98 17.14 6.35 14.12
N LEU A 99 16.04 7.07 14.44
CA LEU A 99 15.18 7.68 13.41
C LEU A 99 15.96 8.67 12.55
N VAL A 100 16.73 9.55 13.19
CA VAL A 100 17.55 10.55 12.48
C VAL A 100 18.61 9.86 11.60
N ALA A 101 19.27 8.82 12.12
CA ALA A 101 20.26 8.06 11.37
C ALA A 101 19.63 7.36 10.14
N ASN A 102 18.48 6.69 10.33
CA ASN A 102 17.76 6.01 9.25
C ASN A 102 17.33 6.99 8.16
N ILE A 103 16.71 8.12 8.53
CA ILE A 103 16.28 9.13 7.55
C ILE A 103 17.49 9.69 6.80
N THR A 104 18.61 9.98 7.49
CA THR A 104 19.83 10.49 6.86
C THR A 104 20.39 9.49 5.85
N ALA A 105 20.43 8.20 6.20
CA ALA A 105 20.87 7.14 5.30
C ALA A 105 19.94 7.00 4.09
N ASN A 106 18.62 7.02 4.32
CA ASN A 106 17.62 6.93 3.25
C ASN A 106 17.70 8.13 2.30
N ILE A 107 17.93 9.35 2.80
CA ILE A 107 18.15 10.54 1.95
C ILE A 107 19.37 10.35 1.04
N ALA A 108 20.49 9.86 1.59
CA ALA A 108 21.70 9.64 0.82
C ALA A 108 21.48 8.57 -0.26
N ALA A 109 20.85 7.44 0.10
CA ALA A 109 20.51 6.37 -0.83
C ALA A 109 19.56 6.84 -1.94
N TYR A 110 18.46 7.52 -1.58
CA TYR A 110 17.48 8.02 -2.55
C TYR A 110 18.10 8.98 -3.58
N ARG A 111 18.99 9.89 -3.12
CA ARG A 111 19.71 10.82 -4.01
C ARG A 111 20.66 10.08 -4.95
N SER A 112 21.39 9.09 -4.43
CA SER A 112 22.28 8.23 -5.22
C SER A 112 21.51 7.48 -6.31
N ASP A 113 20.42 6.82 -5.93
CA ASP A 113 19.61 5.99 -6.85
C ASP A 113 19.02 6.83 -8.00
N ASN A 114 18.59 8.04 -7.69
CA ASN A 114 17.96 8.92 -8.67
C ASN A 114 18.92 9.95 -9.30
N ASN A 115 20.24 9.84 -9.07
CA ASN A 115 21.29 10.73 -9.59
C ASN A 115 21.01 12.21 -9.26
N MET A 116 20.56 12.49 -8.04
CA MET A 116 20.25 13.83 -7.58
C MET A 116 21.46 14.51 -6.95
N PRO A 117 21.55 15.85 -7.02
CA PRO A 117 22.55 16.61 -6.26
C PRO A 117 22.44 16.35 -4.75
N THR A 118 23.58 16.43 -4.05
CA THR A 118 23.66 16.15 -2.60
C THR A 118 22.83 17.09 -1.73
N ASN A 119 22.48 18.27 -2.24
CA ASN A 119 21.65 19.27 -1.56
C ASN A 119 20.21 19.33 -2.08
N ALA A 120 19.84 18.48 -3.04
CA ALA A 120 18.47 18.47 -3.58
C ALA A 120 17.45 18.09 -2.49
N PRO A 121 16.28 18.74 -2.44
CA PRO A 121 15.21 18.36 -1.52
C PRO A 121 14.67 16.97 -1.87
N VAL A 122 14.36 16.16 -0.83
CA VAL A 122 13.77 14.83 -0.98
C VAL A 122 12.42 14.84 -0.28
N PRO A 123 11.36 14.31 -0.93
CA PRO A 123 10.04 14.19 -0.31
C PRO A 123 10.08 13.32 0.95
N ALA A 124 9.30 13.68 1.96
CA ALA A 124 9.30 12.98 3.24
C ALA A 124 8.91 11.49 3.10
N ASP A 125 7.94 11.18 2.25
CA ASP A 125 7.48 9.81 1.98
C ASP A 125 8.54 8.94 1.28
N ALA A 126 9.52 9.55 0.60
CA ALA A 126 10.62 8.81 -0.02
C ALA A 126 11.63 8.26 1.00
N VAL A 127 11.66 8.80 2.23
CA VAL A 127 12.69 8.51 3.24
C VAL A 127 12.16 8.13 4.61
N THR A 128 10.84 8.21 4.80
CA THR A 128 10.14 7.82 6.03
C THR A 128 9.29 6.57 5.82
N GLU A 129 9.35 5.68 6.78
CA GLU A 129 8.54 4.46 6.80
C GLU A 129 7.05 4.76 6.92
N SER A 130 6.21 3.92 6.33
CA SER A 130 4.78 3.94 6.60
C SER A 130 4.45 3.23 7.92
N ALA A 131 3.32 3.55 8.54
CA ALA A 131 2.89 2.91 9.78
C ALA A 131 2.61 1.41 9.62
N SER A 132 2.14 1.00 8.43
CA SER A 132 1.90 -0.42 8.11
C SER A 132 3.14 -1.13 7.58
N GLY A 133 4.11 -0.39 7.03
CA GLY A 133 5.22 -0.94 6.26
C GLY A 133 4.81 -1.56 4.92
N LEU A 134 3.52 -1.45 4.54
CA LEU A 134 2.94 -2.08 3.34
C LEU A 134 2.13 -1.07 2.49
N ASP A 135 2.30 0.23 2.75
CA ASP A 135 1.64 1.31 2.02
C ASP A 135 2.10 1.34 0.56
N PRO A 136 1.23 1.10 -0.42
CA PRO A 136 1.60 1.10 -1.83
C PRO A 136 1.69 2.50 -2.43
N ASP A 137 1.29 3.54 -1.69
CA ASP A 137 1.16 4.89 -2.21
C ASP A 137 2.39 5.74 -1.92
N ILE A 138 2.82 6.50 -2.93
CA ILE A 138 3.83 7.55 -2.81
C ILE A 138 3.25 8.90 -3.25
N SER A 139 3.88 9.99 -2.82
CA SER A 139 3.50 11.33 -3.29
C SER A 139 3.81 11.51 -4.78
N VAL A 140 3.04 12.36 -5.46
CA VAL A 140 3.31 12.74 -6.85
C VAL A 140 4.72 13.32 -7.00
N ALA A 141 5.17 14.10 -6.01
CA ALA A 141 6.52 14.66 -5.99
C ALA A 141 7.61 13.57 -5.94
N ASN A 142 7.37 12.50 -5.17
CA ASN A 142 8.28 11.35 -5.13
C ASN A 142 8.29 10.59 -6.46
N ALA A 143 7.14 10.37 -7.07
CA ALA A 143 7.05 9.72 -8.37
C ALA A 143 7.79 10.54 -9.45
N GLU A 144 7.57 11.85 -9.53
CA GLU A 144 8.23 12.74 -10.51
C GLU A 144 9.77 12.67 -10.44
N LEU A 145 10.34 12.63 -9.23
CA LEU A 145 11.79 12.53 -9.05
C LEU A 145 12.37 11.18 -9.51
N GLN A 146 11.59 10.13 -9.57
CA GLN A 146 12.01 8.81 -10.03
C GLN A 146 11.88 8.63 -11.55
N ILE A 147 11.10 9.47 -12.26
CA ILE A 147 10.86 9.37 -13.71
C ILE A 147 12.15 9.28 -14.53
N PRO A 148 13.18 10.14 -14.34
CA PRO A 148 14.38 10.11 -15.17
C PRO A 148 15.13 8.78 -15.07
N ARG A 149 15.19 8.18 -13.88
CA ARG A 149 15.82 6.89 -13.65
C ARG A 149 15.06 5.77 -14.39
N VAL A 150 13.75 5.70 -14.17
CA VAL A 150 12.89 4.66 -14.75
C VAL A 150 12.85 4.77 -16.27
N ALA A 151 12.71 5.98 -16.82
CA ALA A 151 12.71 6.23 -18.27
C ALA A 151 14.01 5.73 -18.92
N ARG A 152 15.16 6.09 -18.36
CA ARG A 152 16.48 5.63 -18.84
C ARG A 152 16.60 4.12 -18.83
N GLN A 153 16.19 3.46 -17.74
CA GLN A 153 16.32 2.00 -17.59
C GLN A 153 15.36 1.20 -18.47
N ARG A 154 14.22 1.81 -18.81
CA ARG A 154 13.24 1.17 -19.71
C ARG A 154 13.41 1.57 -21.20
N GLY A 155 14.35 2.47 -21.52
CA GLY A 155 14.52 2.98 -22.88
C GLY A 155 13.32 3.78 -23.38
N MET A 156 12.61 4.43 -22.47
CA MET A 156 11.44 5.29 -22.72
C MET A 156 11.82 6.76 -22.59
N THR A 157 11.00 7.66 -23.16
CA THR A 157 11.13 9.09 -22.88
C THR A 157 10.51 9.39 -21.52
N GLU A 158 11.00 10.45 -20.84
CA GLU A 158 10.43 10.89 -19.57
C GLU A 158 8.94 11.27 -19.71
N ASP A 159 8.55 11.87 -20.84
CA ASP A 159 7.15 12.22 -21.09
C ASP A 159 6.24 10.99 -21.22
N GLN A 160 6.76 9.89 -21.79
CA GLN A 160 6.01 8.64 -21.84
C GLN A 160 5.80 8.08 -20.44
N VAL A 161 6.83 8.08 -19.60
CA VAL A 161 6.74 7.60 -18.22
C VAL A 161 5.84 8.52 -17.39
N ARG A 162 5.99 9.84 -17.52
CA ARG A 162 5.13 10.83 -16.83
C ARG A 162 3.65 10.62 -17.12
N LYS A 163 3.31 10.36 -18.38
CA LYS A 163 1.93 10.07 -18.77
C LYS A 163 1.37 8.82 -18.09
N ILE A 164 2.20 7.80 -17.86
CA ILE A 164 1.79 6.59 -17.14
C ILE A 164 1.64 6.89 -15.66
N VAL A 165 2.51 7.71 -15.06
CA VAL A 165 2.38 8.19 -13.68
C VAL A 165 1.06 8.95 -13.51
N GLU A 166 0.73 9.89 -14.40
CA GLU A 166 -0.53 10.64 -14.37
C GLU A 166 -1.75 9.71 -14.43
N GLN A 167 -1.71 8.68 -15.26
CA GLN A 167 -2.80 7.70 -15.40
C GLN A 167 -2.97 6.80 -14.15
N ASN A 168 -1.93 6.66 -13.33
CA ASN A 168 -1.93 5.92 -12.08
C ASN A 168 -1.90 6.83 -10.85
N THR A 169 -2.27 8.10 -11.01
CA THR A 169 -2.39 9.08 -9.94
C THR A 169 -3.83 9.18 -9.50
N ASP A 170 -4.09 8.82 -8.26
CA ASP A 170 -5.38 9.04 -7.62
C ASP A 170 -5.47 10.47 -7.10
N GLY A 171 -6.57 11.13 -7.41
CA GLY A 171 -6.89 12.45 -6.89
C GLY A 171 -7.33 12.41 -5.42
N ARG A 172 -7.84 13.55 -4.94
CA ARG A 172 -8.45 13.61 -3.62
C ARG A 172 -9.81 12.90 -3.62
N ASP A 173 -10.10 12.15 -2.56
CA ASP A 173 -11.39 11.51 -2.40
C ASP A 173 -12.50 12.58 -2.29
N LEU A 174 -13.56 12.43 -3.09
CA LEU A 174 -14.64 13.41 -3.25
C LEU A 174 -14.14 14.83 -3.64
N GLY A 175 -12.90 14.95 -4.14
CA GLY A 175 -12.28 16.23 -4.49
C GLY A 175 -11.79 17.08 -3.31
N ILE A 176 -12.02 16.65 -2.07
CA ILE A 176 -11.76 17.41 -0.84
C ILE A 176 -10.79 16.68 0.09
N PHE A 177 -10.96 15.38 0.30
CA PHE A 177 -10.24 14.61 1.30
C PHE A 177 -8.92 14.03 0.77
N GLY A 178 -7.90 14.01 1.63
CA GLY A 178 -6.59 13.44 1.31
C GLY A 178 -5.73 14.34 0.42
N VAL A 179 -4.69 13.74 -0.13
CA VAL A 179 -3.75 14.34 -1.08
C VAL A 179 -3.65 13.46 -2.32
N PRO A 180 -3.31 14.01 -3.50
CA PRO A 180 -3.03 13.19 -4.67
C PRO A 180 -1.88 12.21 -4.37
N ARG A 181 -2.04 10.95 -4.79
CA ARG A 181 -1.11 9.85 -4.54
C ARG A 181 -0.93 8.98 -5.79
N VAL A 182 0.18 8.30 -5.86
CA VAL A 182 0.52 7.37 -6.94
C VAL A 182 0.71 5.98 -6.34
N ASN A 183 -0.08 5.03 -6.80
CA ASN A 183 0.05 3.64 -6.36
C ASN A 183 1.19 2.95 -7.13
N VAL A 184 2.26 2.58 -6.41
CA VAL A 184 3.46 1.98 -6.99
C VAL A 184 3.21 0.59 -7.57
N MET A 185 2.26 -0.16 -6.99
CA MET A 185 1.92 -1.50 -7.48
C MET A 185 1.28 -1.44 -8.87
N THR A 186 0.23 -0.61 -9.02
CA THR A 186 -0.47 -0.44 -10.31
C THR A 186 0.42 0.21 -11.34
N LEU A 187 1.24 1.20 -10.95
CA LEU A 187 2.18 1.88 -11.82
C LEU A 187 3.25 0.94 -12.39
N ASN A 188 3.92 0.18 -11.54
CA ASN A 188 4.93 -0.79 -11.96
C ASN A 188 4.33 -1.92 -12.81
N PHE A 189 3.14 -2.38 -12.45
CA PHE A 189 2.38 -3.35 -13.24
C PHE A 189 2.06 -2.80 -14.65
N ALA A 190 1.56 -1.56 -14.74
CA ALA A 190 1.27 -0.93 -16.03
C ALA A 190 2.53 -0.81 -16.92
N LEU A 191 3.67 -0.43 -16.33
CA LEU A 191 4.95 -0.35 -17.02
C LEU A 191 5.42 -1.72 -17.56
N ASP A 192 5.23 -2.79 -16.79
CA ASP A 192 5.63 -4.15 -17.20
C ASP A 192 4.72 -4.69 -18.32
N GLN A 193 3.44 -4.34 -18.33
CA GLN A 193 2.52 -4.71 -19.41
C GLN A 193 2.89 -4.07 -20.77
N LEU A 194 3.51 -2.89 -20.76
CA LEU A 194 4.00 -2.23 -21.98
C LEU A 194 5.27 -2.87 -22.54
N GLY A 195 6.13 -3.43 -21.69
CA GLY A 195 7.38 -4.10 -22.08
C GLY A 195 7.21 -5.51 -22.61
N GLN A 196 6.00 -6.07 -22.59
CA GLN A 196 5.69 -7.43 -23.08
C GLN A 196 5.16 -7.46 -24.54
N LYS A 197 5.50 -6.44 -25.35
CA LYS A 197 5.16 -6.41 -26.79
C LYS A 197 6.26 -7.01 -27.65
#